data_0bb5277e5d3c3be3711f694e34061b87
#
_entry.id   0bb5277e5d3c3be3711f694e34061b87
#
_cell.length_a   1.000
_cell.length_b   1.000
_cell.length_c   1.000
_cell.angle_alpha   90.00
_cell.angle_beta   90.00
_cell.angle_gamma   90.00
#
_symmetry.space_group_name_H-M   'P 1'
#
loop_
_entity.id
_entity.type
_entity.pdbx_description
1 polymer ?
#
loop_
_entity_poly.entity_id
_entity_poly.type
_entity_poly.pdbx_seq_one_letter_code
_entity_poly.pdbx_strand_id
1 'polypeptide(L)'
;MSRALCRWLLALVAGLFAVAPARAPAAAREPLLLGDDERLLVFAPHPDDETLAAGGLIQEALALDLPVRVCFFTMGDNNEIASLFTRRHPVLMPGPARSTGLRRQNEALAAAASLGLSSNDVVFLGYPDSGTLDVWNHHWRAVPPYRSPLTKANGVPYDAALTPGSAYAGEDILDDLDEVLRDFRPTHVFVPHPADHNVDHRAMNLFVRVALWNLAVDGDGAPAVLAYPAHFAQWPVPRGFRPDVPAEPPPFLAAEAWQEYALAPFQTSNKLAALRRHHSQFLRAGTYFESFVRKTELFAPLADLAFPGGGGAADLPERDDTQFRPDGDLLRDVAQSDSYWNDVAGQNDSEAKELDDLDNDFVQRSCAGDGVALTVTCRFRRPVAPAATLSVRLFGHRADAPFGDMPKIEIEIGPRDDLIVRDLNRKLPPDSVQLVPGGADERTVRVPYALLGQPERILVGAHLVKGTLPIDGTPWVALDLAGAPLPDAPAPAPAPDFPLAAATPAAEPPAPAPEPPAQADPSESAPVAKLSGVEPPALVPAVASALPPPPTLAPRVHLPRRSIPEKTEANEPVVW
;
A
#
# COMPACT_ATOMS: atom_id res chain seq x y z
N MET A 1 -49.85 -44.39 18.25
CA MET A 1 -49.47 -42.98 18.11
C MET A 1 -50.59 -42.26 17.37
N SER A 2 -51.26 -41.29 18.00
CA SER A 2 -52.50 -40.69 17.50
C SER A 2 -52.21 -39.65 16.42
N ARG A 3 -53.12 -39.58 15.42
CA ARG A 3 -53.06 -38.58 14.33
C ARG A 3 -52.98 -37.12 14.81
N ALA A 4 -53.26 -36.85 16.08
CA ALA A 4 -53.13 -35.55 16.72
C ALA A 4 -51.65 -35.16 16.97
N LEU A 5 -50.77 -36.11 17.34
CA LEU A 5 -49.36 -35.87 17.62
C LEU A 5 -48.58 -35.51 16.34
N CYS A 6 -48.97 -36.12 15.23
CA CYS A 6 -48.34 -35.81 13.90
C CYS A 6 -48.71 -34.42 13.38
N ARG A 7 -49.89 -33.90 13.71
CA ARG A 7 -50.32 -32.54 13.34
C ARG A 7 -49.63 -31.46 14.15
N TRP A 8 -49.30 -31.72 15.42
CA TRP A 8 -48.56 -30.79 16.27
C TRP A 8 -47.05 -30.73 15.88
N LEU A 9 -46.47 -31.86 15.49
CA LEU A 9 -45.10 -31.90 14.99
C LEU A 9 -44.96 -31.19 13.63
N LEU A 10 -45.94 -31.30 12.70
CA LEU A 10 -45.94 -30.57 11.44
C LEU A 10 -46.17 -29.05 11.64
N ALA A 11 -46.96 -28.65 12.62
CA ALA A 11 -47.16 -27.24 12.96
C ALA A 11 -45.93 -26.62 13.64
N LEU A 12 -45.15 -27.40 14.41
CA LEU A 12 -43.90 -26.95 15.02
C LEU A 12 -42.76 -26.82 14.00
N VAL A 13 -42.71 -27.67 12.98
CA VAL A 13 -41.73 -27.59 11.89
C VAL A 13 -42.08 -26.45 10.91
N ALA A 14 -43.35 -26.13 10.69
CA ALA A 14 -43.78 -24.99 9.90
C ALA A 14 -43.53 -23.62 10.59
N GLY A 15 -43.44 -23.59 11.94
CA GLY A 15 -43.16 -22.39 12.72
C GLY A 15 -41.65 -22.06 12.85
N LEU A 16 -40.75 -22.95 12.41
CA LEU A 16 -39.30 -22.77 12.46
C LEU A 16 -38.67 -22.29 11.15
N PHE A 17 -39.47 -21.99 10.14
CA PHE A 17 -39.01 -21.07 9.11
C PHE A 17 -39.04 -19.67 9.73
N ALA A 18 -37.97 -19.36 10.50
CA ALA A 18 -37.66 -18.01 10.90
C ALA A 18 -37.66 -17.19 9.61
N VAL A 19 -38.61 -16.28 9.49
CA VAL A 19 -38.57 -15.21 8.50
C VAL A 19 -37.26 -14.51 8.77
N ALA A 20 -36.24 -14.76 7.93
CA ALA A 20 -35.04 -13.97 7.95
C ALA A 20 -35.53 -12.51 7.88
N PRO A 21 -35.06 -11.61 8.77
CA PRO A 21 -35.47 -10.23 8.72
C PRO A 21 -35.24 -9.76 7.28
N ALA A 22 -36.29 -9.29 6.63
CA ALA A 22 -36.17 -8.68 5.32
C ALA A 22 -35.11 -7.57 5.47
N ARG A 23 -33.95 -7.77 4.82
CA ARG A 23 -32.87 -6.79 4.82
C ARG A 23 -33.50 -5.49 4.35
N ALA A 24 -33.48 -4.45 5.17
CA ALA A 24 -33.92 -3.14 4.75
C ALA A 24 -33.26 -2.83 3.39
N PRO A 25 -33.99 -2.29 2.41
CA PRO A 25 -33.36 -1.90 1.17
C PRO A 25 -32.18 -0.98 1.52
N ALA A 26 -30.99 -1.33 1.04
CA ALA A 26 -29.83 -0.48 1.19
C ALA A 26 -30.20 0.92 0.70
N ALA A 27 -29.89 1.94 1.47
CA ALA A 27 -30.06 3.31 1.00
C ALA A 27 -29.37 3.43 -0.36
N ALA A 28 -30.02 4.10 -1.32
CA ALA A 28 -29.42 4.35 -2.62
C ALA A 28 -28.11 5.11 -2.39
N ARG A 29 -27.00 4.58 -2.92
CA ARG A 29 -25.70 5.23 -2.84
C ARG A 29 -25.65 6.39 -3.80
N GLU A 30 -24.85 7.40 -3.47
CA GLU A 30 -24.62 8.54 -4.36
C GLU A 30 -23.89 8.04 -5.63
N PRO A 31 -24.35 8.43 -6.83
CA PRO A 31 -23.67 8.07 -8.06
C PRO A 31 -22.34 8.84 -8.16
N LEU A 32 -21.25 8.13 -8.51
CA LEU A 32 -20.03 8.76 -8.96
C LEU A 32 -20.20 9.21 -10.40
N LEU A 33 -20.19 10.52 -10.62
CA LEU A 33 -20.32 11.13 -11.95
C LEU A 33 -19.03 11.85 -12.30
N LEU A 34 -18.61 11.72 -13.55
CA LEU A 34 -17.42 12.39 -14.08
C LEU A 34 -17.83 13.70 -14.77
N GLY A 35 -17.09 14.78 -14.50
CA GLY A 35 -17.23 16.08 -15.17
C GLY A 35 -16.28 16.23 -16.37
N ASP A 36 -16.40 17.33 -17.10
CA ASP A 36 -15.74 17.53 -18.42
C ASP A 36 -14.22 17.77 -18.33
N ASP A 37 -13.68 18.23 -17.19
CA ASP A 37 -12.27 18.63 -17.04
C ASP A 37 -11.51 17.75 -16.05
N GLU A 38 -11.99 16.53 -15.81
CA GLU A 38 -11.41 15.65 -14.80
C GLU A 38 -10.20 14.88 -15.34
N ARG A 39 -9.28 14.56 -14.43
CA ARG A 39 -8.06 13.81 -14.68
C ARG A 39 -7.95 12.73 -13.61
N LEU A 40 -8.04 11.47 -14.01
CA LEU A 40 -8.15 10.34 -13.10
C LEU A 40 -6.80 9.66 -12.93
N LEU A 41 -6.30 9.57 -11.70
CA LEU A 41 -5.11 8.79 -11.35
C LEU A 41 -5.51 7.62 -10.46
N VAL A 42 -5.29 6.40 -10.96
CA VAL A 42 -5.57 5.17 -10.22
C VAL A 42 -4.25 4.61 -9.72
N PHE A 43 -4.08 4.57 -8.41
CA PHE A 43 -2.98 3.88 -7.76
C PHE A 43 -3.36 2.43 -7.50
N ALA A 44 -2.60 1.51 -8.06
CA ALA A 44 -2.79 0.06 -7.93
C ALA A 44 -1.55 -0.56 -7.27
N PRO A 45 -1.68 -1.19 -6.09
CA PRO A 45 -0.55 -1.85 -5.44
C PRO A 45 0.09 -2.94 -6.29
N HIS A 46 -0.73 -3.74 -6.96
CA HIS A 46 -0.27 -4.83 -7.81
C HIS A 46 -0.88 -4.75 -9.22
N PRO A 47 -0.22 -5.36 -10.22
CA PRO A 47 -0.80 -5.57 -11.54
C PRO A 47 -2.06 -6.47 -11.47
N ASP A 48 -3.24 -5.90 -11.51
CA ASP A 48 -4.61 -6.41 -11.53
C ASP A 48 -5.59 -5.54 -10.71
N ASP A 49 -5.13 -4.84 -9.67
CA ASP A 49 -5.96 -4.02 -8.78
C ASP A 49 -6.68 -2.88 -9.52
N GLU A 50 -6.04 -2.27 -10.52
CA GLU A 50 -6.65 -1.22 -11.36
C GLU A 50 -7.91 -1.72 -12.07
N THR A 51 -7.83 -2.94 -12.56
CA THR A 51 -8.94 -3.56 -13.26
C THR A 51 -10.00 -4.06 -12.28
N LEU A 52 -9.60 -4.63 -11.14
CA LEU A 52 -10.51 -5.06 -10.06
C LEU A 52 -11.34 -3.88 -9.55
N ALA A 53 -10.69 -2.77 -9.26
CA ALA A 53 -11.28 -1.61 -8.62
C ALA A 53 -12.08 -0.73 -9.60
N ALA A 54 -11.46 -0.32 -10.72
CA ALA A 54 -11.89 0.80 -11.53
C ALA A 54 -11.96 0.48 -13.05
N GLY A 55 -11.99 -0.81 -13.42
CA GLY A 55 -11.97 -1.19 -14.83
C GLY A 55 -13.15 -0.64 -15.65
N GLY A 56 -14.31 -0.42 -15.04
CA GLY A 56 -15.46 0.23 -15.66
C GLY A 56 -15.30 1.74 -15.74
N LEU A 57 -14.89 2.35 -14.63
CA LEU A 57 -14.67 3.80 -14.53
C LEU A 57 -13.58 4.29 -15.49
N ILE A 58 -12.48 3.54 -15.65
CA ILE A 58 -11.43 3.83 -16.62
C ILE A 58 -11.99 3.90 -18.04
N GLN A 59 -12.83 2.92 -18.42
CA GLN A 59 -13.45 2.91 -19.74
C GLN A 59 -14.37 4.11 -19.97
N GLU A 60 -15.12 4.52 -18.96
CA GLU A 60 -15.99 5.71 -19.05
C GLU A 60 -15.21 6.98 -19.22
N ALA A 61 -14.18 7.19 -18.37
CA ALA A 61 -13.33 8.37 -18.48
C ALA A 61 -12.70 8.49 -19.88
N LEU A 62 -12.20 7.38 -20.43
CA LEU A 62 -11.64 7.36 -21.79
C LEU A 62 -12.71 7.61 -22.87
N ALA A 63 -13.95 7.14 -22.68
CA ALA A 63 -15.06 7.41 -23.59
C ALA A 63 -15.50 8.88 -23.57
N LEU A 64 -15.21 9.59 -22.48
CA LEU A 64 -15.42 11.04 -22.33
C LEU A 64 -14.18 11.86 -22.71
N ASP A 65 -13.17 11.23 -23.33
CA ASP A 65 -11.87 11.84 -23.67
C ASP A 65 -11.12 12.45 -22.45
N LEU A 66 -11.41 11.96 -21.23
CA LEU A 66 -10.73 12.40 -20.03
C LEU A 66 -9.38 11.71 -19.87
N PRO A 67 -8.33 12.43 -19.43
CA PRO A 67 -7.03 11.82 -19.14
C PRO A 67 -7.13 10.83 -17.97
N VAL A 68 -6.61 9.63 -18.19
CA VAL A 68 -6.50 8.59 -17.16
C VAL A 68 -5.05 8.14 -17.07
N ARG A 69 -4.54 7.95 -15.85
CA ARG A 69 -3.24 7.31 -15.60
C ARG A 69 -3.39 6.22 -14.53
N VAL A 70 -2.69 5.12 -14.73
CA VAL A 70 -2.57 4.04 -13.75
C VAL A 70 -1.13 3.99 -13.26
N CYS A 71 -0.94 3.95 -11.94
CA CYS A 71 0.37 3.85 -11.31
C CYS A 71 0.43 2.59 -10.44
N PHE A 72 1.27 1.62 -10.84
CA PHE A 72 1.51 0.39 -10.12
C PHE A 72 2.64 0.56 -9.11
N PHE A 73 2.40 0.19 -7.85
CA PHE A 73 3.35 0.33 -6.76
C PHE A 73 4.44 -0.72 -6.81
N THR A 74 4.04 -1.98 -6.98
CA THR A 74 4.94 -3.13 -7.09
C THR A 74 4.81 -3.78 -8.46
N MET A 75 5.69 -4.72 -8.77
CA MET A 75 5.54 -5.58 -9.95
C MET A 75 4.75 -6.86 -9.66
N GLY A 76 4.31 -7.06 -8.42
CA GLY A 76 3.64 -8.28 -8.02
C GLY A 76 4.56 -9.52 -8.09
N ASP A 77 5.82 -9.38 -7.73
CA ASP A 77 6.85 -10.41 -7.92
C ASP A 77 6.90 -11.45 -6.79
N ASN A 78 6.11 -11.28 -5.73
CA ASN A 78 6.00 -12.23 -4.62
C ASN A 78 5.11 -13.44 -4.91
N ASN A 79 4.29 -13.40 -5.91
CA ASN A 79 3.24 -14.41 -6.10
C ASN A 79 3.72 -15.84 -6.43
N GLU A 80 5.01 -16.03 -6.80
CA GLU A 80 5.56 -17.38 -7.01
C GLU A 80 6.03 -18.08 -5.74
N ILE A 81 6.29 -17.33 -4.65
CA ILE A 81 6.75 -17.91 -3.40
C ILE A 81 5.70 -18.75 -2.73
N ALA A 82 4.47 -18.33 -2.77
CA ALA A 82 3.38 -19.15 -2.28
C ALA A 82 3.25 -20.46 -3.05
N SER A 83 3.62 -20.53 -4.33
CA SER A 83 3.68 -21.80 -5.07
C SER A 83 4.90 -22.66 -4.74
N LEU A 84 5.99 -22.04 -4.27
CA LEU A 84 7.21 -22.76 -3.83
C LEU A 84 7.03 -23.38 -2.44
N PHE A 85 6.34 -22.71 -1.52
CA PHE A 85 6.02 -23.28 -0.20
C PHE A 85 5.07 -24.48 -0.32
N THR A 86 4.06 -24.42 -1.22
CA THR A 86 3.19 -25.57 -1.50
C THR A 86 3.93 -26.76 -2.13
N ARG A 87 5.07 -26.55 -2.79
CA ARG A 87 5.88 -27.60 -3.42
C ARG A 87 6.99 -28.17 -2.54
N ARG A 88 7.12 -27.74 -1.27
CA ARG A 88 8.12 -28.22 -0.28
C ARG A 88 9.60 -28.07 -0.68
N HIS A 89 9.95 -27.13 -1.56
CA HIS A 89 11.34 -26.84 -1.88
C HIS A 89 11.63 -25.33 -1.74
N PRO A 90 12.23 -24.89 -0.62
CA PRO A 90 12.50 -23.47 -0.36
C PRO A 90 13.84 -23.07 -1.00
N VAL A 91 13.86 -22.82 -2.29
CA VAL A 91 14.98 -22.11 -2.89
C VAL A 91 14.46 -20.78 -3.44
N LEU A 92 14.49 -19.77 -2.59
CA LEU A 92 14.20 -18.38 -2.94
C LEU A 92 15.32 -17.87 -3.85
N MET A 93 15.13 -17.99 -5.15
CA MET A 93 16.06 -17.44 -6.14
C MET A 93 15.55 -16.11 -6.67
N PRO A 94 16.41 -15.06 -6.73
CA PRO A 94 16.02 -13.74 -7.23
C PRO A 94 15.51 -13.75 -8.68
N GLY A 95 16.05 -14.61 -9.53
CA GLY A 95 15.70 -14.70 -10.95
C GLY A 95 14.23 -15.00 -11.22
N PRO A 96 13.63 -16.06 -10.62
CA PRO A 96 12.22 -16.36 -10.76
C PRO A 96 11.28 -15.22 -10.30
N ALA A 97 11.55 -14.58 -9.17
CA ALA A 97 10.75 -13.47 -8.67
C ALA A 97 10.74 -12.30 -9.67
N ARG A 98 11.91 -11.84 -10.12
CA ARG A 98 12.01 -10.78 -11.13
C ARG A 98 11.33 -11.16 -12.46
N SER A 99 11.46 -12.40 -12.88
CA SER A 99 10.80 -12.93 -14.07
C SER A 99 9.27 -12.92 -13.94
N THR A 100 8.75 -13.17 -12.73
CA THR A 100 7.31 -13.05 -12.44
C THR A 100 6.87 -11.61 -12.52
N GLY A 101 7.59 -10.68 -11.91
CA GLY A 101 7.30 -9.26 -12.00
C GLY A 101 7.25 -8.76 -13.45
N LEU A 102 8.24 -9.11 -14.28
CA LEU A 102 8.24 -8.75 -15.70
C LEU A 102 7.07 -9.37 -16.49
N ARG A 103 6.65 -10.59 -16.13
CA ARG A 103 5.47 -11.23 -16.73
C ARG A 103 4.20 -10.46 -16.36
N ARG A 104 4.01 -10.15 -15.07
CA ARG A 104 2.84 -9.40 -14.59
C ARG A 104 2.81 -7.99 -15.15
N GLN A 105 3.94 -7.33 -15.34
CA GLN A 105 4.02 -6.06 -16.04
C GLN A 105 3.45 -6.15 -17.48
N ASN A 106 3.84 -7.18 -18.24
CA ASN A 106 3.31 -7.38 -19.60
C ASN A 106 1.81 -7.72 -19.59
N GLU A 107 1.36 -8.49 -18.60
CA GLU A 107 -0.06 -8.80 -18.41
C GLU A 107 -0.87 -7.53 -18.09
N ALA A 108 -0.35 -6.65 -17.23
CA ALA A 108 -0.96 -5.36 -16.89
C ALA A 108 -1.04 -4.41 -18.09
N LEU A 109 0.01 -4.31 -18.90
CA LEU A 109 -0.03 -3.54 -20.15
C LEU A 109 -1.07 -4.08 -21.13
N ALA A 110 -1.22 -5.40 -21.22
CA ALA A 110 -2.23 -6.02 -22.06
C ALA A 110 -3.65 -5.81 -21.51
N ALA A 111 -3.83 -5.80 -20.18
CA ALA A 111 -5.10 -5.49 -19.52
C ALA A 111 -5.47 -4.01 -19.72
N ALA A 112 -4.54 -3.09 -19.48
CA ALA A 112 -4.70 -1.66 -19.71
C ALA A 112 -5.13 -1.37 -21.17
N ALA A 113 -4.44 -1.98 -22.15
CA ALA A 113 -4.82 -1.86 -23.56
C ALA A 113 -6.23 -2.41 -23.85
N SER A 114 -6.68 -3.45 -23.15
CA SER A 114 -8.04 -3.99 -23.27
C SER A 114 -9.10 -3.04 -22.68
N LEU A 115 -8.72 -2.15 -21.76
CA LEU A 115 -9.58 -1.09 -21.22
C LEU A 115 -9.53 0.20 -22.06
N GLY A 116 -8.59 0.31 -23.01
CA GLY A 116 -8.43 1.49 -23.88
C GLY A 116 -7.26 2.39 -23.53
N LEU A 117 -6.48 2.07 -22.49
CA LEU A 117 -5.29 2.83 -22.11
C LEU A 117 -4.11 2.54 -23.05
N SER A 118 -3.28 3.53 -23.27
CA SER A 118 -1.99 3.36 -23.93
C SER A 118 -0.90 3.01 -22.91
N SER A 119 0.24 2.49 -23.38
CA SER A 119 1.38 2.23 -22.51
C SER A 119 1.96 3.49 -21.85
N ASN A 120 1.70 4.69 -22.43
CA ASN A 120 2.15 5.97 -21.86
C ASN A 120 1.29 6.41 -20.66
N ASP A 121 0.11 5.82 -20.51
CA ASP A 121 -0.82 6.09 -19.42
C ASP A 121 -0.57 5.16 -18.22
N VAL A 122 0.45 4.30 -18.30
CA VAL A 122 0.78 3.31 -17.28
C VAL A 122 2.17 3.55 -16.73
N VAL A 123 2.28 3.70 -15.42
CA VAL A 123 3.53 3.90 -14.69
C VAL A 123 3.75 2.72 -13.74
N PHE A 124 4.98 2.22 -13.67
CA PHE A 124 5.40 1.20 -12.72
C PHE A 124 6.48 1.77 -11.81
N LEU A 125 6.29 1.69 -10.49
CA LEU A 125 7.29 2.12 -9.52
C LEU A 125 8.27 0.99 -9.20
N GLY A 126 7.79 -0.26 -9.04
CA GLY A 126 8.64 -1.44 -8.89
C GLY A 126 9.20 -1.65 -7.49
N TYR A 127 8.55 -1.11 -6.45
CA TYR A 127 8.89 -1.31 -5.05
C TYR A 127 8.61 -2.76 -4.59
N PRO A 128 9.15 -3.19 -3.41
CA PRO A 128 9.16 -4.60 -3.04
C PRO A 128 7.75 -5.10 -2.69
N ASP A 129 7.23 -6.05 -3.47
CA ASP A 129 5.98 -6.75 -3.22
C ASP A 129 6.01 -7.44 -1.84
N SER A 130 4.96 -7.26 -1.05
CA SER A 130 4.81 -7.67 0.35
C SER A 130 5.81 -7.03 1.32
N GLY A 131 6.57 -6.03 0.89
CA GLY A 131 7.58 -5.36 1.70
C GLY A 131 7.34 -3.87 1.91
N THR A 132 6.38 -3.27 1.22
CA THR A 132 6.20 -1.81 1.24
C THR A 132 5.73 -1.27 2.59
N LEU A 133 4.93 -2.05 3.34
CA LEU A 133 4.54 -1.67 4.71
C LEU A 133 5.73 -1.76 5.69
N ASP A 134 6.68 -2.66 5.45
CA ASP A 134 7.92 -2.72 6.24
C ASP A 134 8.82 -1.52 5.92
N VAL A 135 8.88 -1.11 4.64
CA VAL A 135 9.52 0.17 4.25
C VAL A 135 8.88 1.32 5.00
N TRP A 136 7.55 1.43 5.01
CA TRP A 136 6.81 2.47 5.74
C TRP A 136 7.14 2.47 7.23
N ASN A 137 7.15 1.33 7.86
CA ASN A 137 7.32 1.22 9.31
C ASN A 137 8.76 1.46 9.77
N HIS A 138 9.79 1.06 8.98
CA HIS A 138 11.15 0.93 9.49
C HIS A 138 12.26 1.50 8.60
N HIS A 139 12.02 1.79 7.32
CA HIS A 139 13.09 2.14 6.37
C HIS A 139 12.92 3.54 5.80
N TRP A 140 13.30 4.54 6.59
CA TRP A 140 13.35 5.95 6.22
C TRP A 140 14.81 6.42 6.12
N ARG A 141 15.07 7.67 5.70
CA ARG A 141 16.38 8.24 5.34
C ARG A 141 17.56 7.88 6.22
N ALA A 142 17.38 7.81 7.51
CA ALA A 142 18.45 7.54 8.48
C ALA A 142 18.71 6.04 8.71
N VAL A 143 18.03 5.17 7.99
CA VAL A 143 18.02 3.70 8.19
C VAL A 143 18.38 3.02 6.87
N PRO A 144 19.12 1.89 6.89
CA PRO A 144 19.42 1.17 5.66
C PRO A 144 18.14 0.84 4.88
N PRO A 145 18.20 0.85 3.54
CA PRO A 145 17.07 0.45 2.71
C PRO A 145 16.59 -0.96 3.05
N TYR A 146 15.29 -1.19 2.90
CA TYR A 146 14.71 -2.53 3.01
C TYR A 146 15.36 -3.47 1.99
N ARG A 147 15.58 -4.71 2.40
CA ARG A 147 16.08 -5.74 1.50
C ARG A 147 15.01 -6.82 1.30
N SER A 148 14.47 -6.88 0.09
CA SER A 148 13.48 -7.90 -0.24
C SER A 148 14.04 -9.31 0.00
N PRO A 149 13.36 -10.15 0.77
CA PRO A 149 13.75 -11.54 0.97
C PRO A 149 13.64 -12.37 -0.32
N LEU A 150 12.93 -11.86 -1.30
CA LEU A 150 12.62 -12.50 -2.57
C LEU A 150 13.63 -12.19 -3.66
N THR A 151 13.64 -10.94 -4.09
CA THR A 151 14.53 -10.45 -5.13
C THR A 151 15.96 -10.27 -4.64
N LYS A 152 16.17 -10.29 -3.30
CA LYS A 152 17.45 -9.94 -2.65
C LYS A 152 17.94 -8.53 -2.98
N ALA A 153 17.10 -7.73 -3.64
CA ALA A 153 17.37 -6.35 -3.97
C ALA A 153 17.08 -5.43 -2.76
N ASN A 154 17.75 -4.31 -2.70
CA ASN A 154 17.50 -3.21 -1.77
C ASN A 154 17.16 -1.90 -2.50
N GLY A 155 16.85 -2.00 -3.79
CA GLY A 155 16.39 -0.96 -4.67
C GLY A 155 15.69 -1.57 -5.88
N VAL A 156 14.96 -0.74 -6.62
CA VAL A 156 14.12 -1.12 -7.75
C VAL A 156 14.94 -1.82 -8.84
N PRO A 157 14.70 -3.14 -9.10
CA PRO A 157 15.54 -3.91 -10.01
C PRO A 157 15.01 -3.97 -11.44
N TYR A 158 14.04 -3.13 -11.80
CA TYR A 158 13.32 -3.16 -13.08
C TYR A 158 13.68 -1.96 -13.94
N ASP A 159 14.20 -2.19 -15.15
CA ASP A 159 14.62 -1.13 -16.09
C ASP A 159 13.43 -0.30 -16.61
N ALA A 160 12.23 -0.87 -16.62
CA ALA A 160 11.00 -0.20 -17.07
C ALA A 160 10.23 0.49 -15.92
N ALA A 161 10.76 0.53 -14.71
CA ALA A 161 10.21 1.32 -13.61
C ALA A 161 10.44 2.82 -13.85
N LEU A 162 9.68 3.66 -13.15
CA LEU A 162 9.82 5.13 -13.22
C LEU A 162 11.25 5.54 -12.87
N THR A 163 11.81 5.04 -11.77
CA THR A 163 13.16 5.33 -11.30
C THR A 163 13.92 4.02 -11.02
N PRO A 164 14.54 3.39 -12.05
CA PRO A 164 15.33 2.19 -11.86
C PRO A 164 16.48 2.41 -10.88
N GLY A 165 16.66 1.49 -9.91
CA GLY A 165 17.70 1.60 -8.88
C GLY A 165 17.33 2.49 -7.69
N SER A 166 16.15 3.11 -7.66
CA SER A 166 15.62 3.83 -6.50
C SER A 166 15.67 2.95 -5.26
N ALA A 167 16.12 3.47 -4.13
CA ALA A 167 16.30 2.65 -2.93
C ALA A 167 14.93 2.21 -2.37
N TYR A 168 14.88 1.06 -1.73
CA TYR A 168 13.70 0.62 -1.00
C TYR A 168 13.60 1.37 0.33
N ALA A 169 13.38 2.69 0.25
CA ALA A 169 13.28 3.62 1.37
C ALA A 169 12.06 4.52 1.20
N GLY A 170 11.52 5.00 2.31
CA GLY A 170 10.28 5.77 2.31
C GLY A 170 10.38 7.09 1.54
N GLU A 171 11.54 7.76 1.56
CA GLU A 171 11.76 8.99 0.80
C GLU A 171 11.76 8.74 -0.70
N ASP A 172 12.44 7.69 -1.14
CA ASP A 172 12.49 7.35 -2.57
C ASP A 172 11.08 7.04 -3.11
N ILE A 173 10.24 6.40 -2.29
CA ILE A 173 8.81 6.17 -2.63
C ILE A 173 8.06 7.50 -2.74
N LEU A 174 8.25 8.41 -1.78
CA LEU A 174 7.58 9.72 -1.80
C LEU A 174 8.05 10.57 -2.98
N ASP A 175 9.34 10.54 -3.32
CA ASP A 175 9.90 11.27 -4.47
C ASP A 175 9.29 10.78 -5.79
N ASP A 176 9.15 9.46 -5.97
CA ASP A 176 8.51 8.89 -7.16
C ASP A 176 7.00 9.22 -7.24
N LEU A 177 6.29 9.18 -6.11
CA LEU A 177 4.87 9.55 -6.05
C LEU A 177 4.68 11.05 -6.32
N ASP A 178 5.56 11.90 -5.81
CA ASP A 178 5.55 13.33 -6.06
C ASP A 178 5.77 13.63 -7.55
N GLU A 179 6.73 12.93 -8.22
CA GLU A 179 6.93 13.02 -9.67
C GLU A 179 5.65 12.65 -10.43
N VAL A 180 5.00 11.54 -10.08
CA VAL A 180 3.75 11.09 -10.74
C VAL A 180 2.62 12.11 -10.57
N LEU A 181 2.43 12.62 -9.35
CA LEU A 181 1.37 13.59 -9.03
C LEU A 181 1.59 14.93 -9.72
N ARG A 182 2.83 15.46 -9.71
CA ARG A 182 3.16 16.75 -10.34
C ARG A 182 3.13 16.70 -11.86
N ASP A 183 3.55 15.57 -12.46
CA ASP A 183 3.51 15.39 -13.91
C ASP A 183 2.06 15.27 -14.40
N PHE A 184 1.26 14.45 -13.74
CA PHE A 184 -0.11 14.19 -14.20
C PHE A 184 -1.12 15.23 -13.73
N ARG A 185 -0.96 15.83 -12.55
CA ARG A 185 -1.89 16.80 -11.93
C ARG A 185 -3.33 16.31 -11.91
N PRO A 186 -3.62 15.24 -11.15
CA PRO A 186 -4.95 14.65 -11.08
C PRO A 186 -5.96 15.59 -10.41
N THR A 187 -7.23 15.52 -10.83
CA THR A 187 -8.37 16.07 -10.08
C THR A 187 -9.00 15.01 -9.17
N HIS A 188 -8.86 13.74 -9.57
CA HIS A 188 -9.35 12.58 -8.81
C HIS A 188 -8.24 11.55 -8.66
N VAL A 189 -8.04 11.10 -7.42
CA VAL A 189 -7.08 10.06 -7.05
C VAL A 189 -7.83 8.89 -6.44
N PHE A 190 -7.63 7.70 -7.02
CA PHE A 190 -8.21 6.45 -6.54
C PHE A 190 -7.12 5.62 -5.87
N VAL A 191 -7.35 5.22 -4.62
CA VAL A 191 -6.38 4.47 -3.79
C VAL A 191 -7.05 3.27 -3.12
N PRO A 192 -6.29 2.25 -2.70
CA PRO A 192 -6.85 1.18 -1.89
C PRO A 192 -7.42 1.72 -0.57
N HIS A 193 -8.46 1.07 -0.07
CA HIS A 193 -9.05 1.43 1.22
C HIS A 193 -8.08 1.19 2.40
N PRO A 194 -7.98 2.10 3.39
CA PRO A 194 -7.01 1.96 4.50
C PRO A 194 -7.23 0.74 5.38
N ALA A 195 -8.44 0.19 5.41
CA ALA A 195 -8.78 -1.05 6.13
C ALA A 195 -8.53 -2.33 5.32
N ASP A 196 -7.92 -2.24 4.14
CA ASP A 196 -7.57 -3.40 3.32
C ASP A 196 -6.65 -4.37 4.08
N HIS A 197 -6.79 -5.67 3.83
CA HIS A 197 -5.99 -6.70 4.50
C HIS A 197 -4.58 -6.79 3.95
N ASN A 198 -4.38 -6.46 2.67
CA ASN A 198 -3.07 -6.54 2.04
C ASN A 198 -2.14 -5.44 2.55
N VAL A 199 -0.91 -5.80 2.86
CA VAL A 199 0.11 -4.89 3.42
C VAL A 199 0.52 -3.79 2.44
N ASP A 200 0.62 -4.11 1.14
CA ASP A 200 1.02 -3.14 0.13
C ASP A 200 -0.11 -2.16 -0.19
N HIS A 201 -1.39 -2.59 -0.08
CA HIS A 201 -2.56 -1.72 -0.18
C HIS A 201 -2.57 -0.66 0.93
N ARG A 202 -2.34 -1.09 2.17
CA ARG A 202 -2.24 -0.17 3.32
C ARG A 202 -1.07 0.78 3.18
N ALA A 203 0.10 0.28 2.75
CA ALA A 203 1.28 1.10 2.55
C ALA A 203 1.06 2.13 1.44
N MET A 204 0.50 1.73 0.30
CA MET A 204 0.21 2.64 -0.80
C MET A 204 -0.75 3.75 -0.38
N ASN A 205 -1.83 3.43 0.36
CA ASN A 205 -2.74 4.44 0.91
C ASN A 205 -1.98 5.47 1.76
N LEU A 206 -1.08 5.01 2.63
CA LEU A 206 -0.29 5.87 3.52
C LEU A 206 0.69 6.76 2.75
N PHE A 207 1.46 6.20 1.83
CA PHE A 207 2.42 6.96 1.03
C PHE A 207 1.74 7.99 0.14
N VAL A 208 0.66 7.60 -0.55
CA VAL A 208 -0.12 8.53 -1.41
C VAL A 208 -0.73 9.64 -0.57
N ARG A 209 -1.25 9.34 0.63
CA ARG A 209 -1.79 10.36 1.53
C ARG A 209 -0.73 11.41 1.91
N VAL A 210 0.47 10.97 2.28
CA VAL A 210 1.57 11.89 2.61
C VAL A 210 2.03 12.68 1.38
N ALA A 211 2.17 12.05 0.20
CA ALA A 211 2.50 12.74 -1.03
C ALA A 211 1.47 13.82 -1.39
N LEU A 212 0.18 13.55 -1.19
CA LEU A 212 -0.89 14.53 -1.39
C LEU A 212 -0.84 15.69 -0.37
N TRP A 213 -0.46 15.43 0.87
CA TRP A 213 -0.24 16.50 1.85
C TRP A 213 0.92 17.41 1.43
N ASN A 214 2.02 16.83 0.94
CA ASN A 214 3.16 17.58 0.43
C ASN A 214 2.77 18.43 -0.80
N LEU A 215 1.96 17.87 -1.71
CA LEU A 215 1.46 18.59 -2.89
C LEU A 215 0.57 19.79 -2.52
N ALA A 216 -0.28 19.64 -1.51
CA ALA A 216 -1.19 20.70 -1.06
C ALA A 216 -0.46 21.95 -0.53
N VAL A 217 0.78 21.78 -0.03
CA VAL A 217 1.63 22.91 0.45
C VAL A 217 2.01 23.84 -0.70
N ASP A 218 2.19 23.30 -1.90
CA ASP A 218 2.65 24.08 -3.06
C ASP A 218 1.52 24.86 -3.76
N GLY A 219 0.28 24.72 -3.30
CA GLY A 219 -0.88 25.50 -3.79
C GLY A 219 -1.51 24.93 -5.07
N ASP A 220 -1.10 23.78 -5.52
CA ASP A 220 -1.64 23.05 -6.67
C ASP A 220 -2.95 22.32 -6.30
N GLY A 221 -3.99 22.95 -5.88
CA GLY A 221 -5.31 22.41 -5.53
C GLY A 221 -5.36 20.92 -5.15
N ALA A 222 -5.92 20.56 -4.00
CA ALA A 222 -5.98 19.15 -3.59
C ALA A 222 -6.98 18.38 -4.46
N PRO A 223 -6.59 17.22 -5.05
CA PRO A 223 -7.53 16.37 -5.76
C PRO A 223 -8.56 15.74 -4.80
N ALA A 224 -9.72 15.35 -5.32
CA ALA A 224 -10.63 14.47 -4.61
C ALA A 224 -9.97 13.09 -4.46
N VAL A 225 -9.94 12.56 -3.24
CA VAL A 225 -9.35 11.23 -2.96
C VAL A 225 -10.46 10.25 -2.65
N LEU A 226 -10.49 9.16 -3.40
CA LEU A 226 -11.50 8.12 -3.31
C LEU A 226 -10.84 6.76 -3.05
N ALA A 227 -11.27 6.10 -1.98
CA ALA A 227 -10.78 4.78 -1.62
C ALA A 227 -11.64 3.68 -2.25
N TYR A 228 -11.01 2.67 -2.83
CA TYR A 228 -11.69 1.49 -3.38
C TYR A 228 -11.45 0.25 -2.53
N PRO A 229 -12.44 -0.67 -2.40
CA PRO A 229 -12.27 -1.91 -1.69
C PRO A 229 -11.64 -2.97 -2.61
N ALA A 230 -10.68 -3.75 -2.08
CA ALA A 230 -10.07 -4.86 -2.80
C ALA A 230 -9.98 -6.13 -1.93
N HIS A 231 -8.98 -6.26 -1.07
CA HIS A 231 -8.72 -7.49 -0.33
C HIS A 231 -9.36 -7.48 1.07
N PHE A 232 -10.60 -7.97 1.14
CA PHE A 232 -11.33 -8.15 2.39
C PHE A 232 -11.77 -9.60 2.57
N ALA A 233 -11.76 -10.07 3.81
CA ALA A 233 -12.20 -11.41 4.14
C ALA A 233 -13.63 -11.68 3.64
N GLN A 234 -13.82 -12.83 2.99
CA GLN A 234 -15.10 -13.27 2.44
C GLN A 234 -15.79 -12.26 1.49
N TRP A 235 -15.08 -11.28 0.96
CA TRP A 235 -15.59 -10.27 0.03
C TRP A 235 -14.84 -10.37 -1.33
N PRO A 236 -15.47 -10.01 -2.48
CA PRO A 236 -16.86 -9.63 -2.70
C PRO A 236 -17.80 -10.84 -2.67
N VAL A 237 -19.03 -10.63 -2.25
CA VAL A 237 -20.07 -11.66 -2.23
C VAL A 237 -21.29 -11.25 -3.06
N PRO A 238 -22.00 -12.20 -3.69
CA PRO A 238 -21.68 -13.63 -3.86
C PRO A 238 -20.46 -13.84 -4.77
N ARG A 239 -19.69 -14.92 -4.55
CA ARG A 239 -18.49 -15.22 -5.36
C ARG A 239 -18.84 -15.54 -6.83
N GLY A 240 -17.85 -15.32 -7.72
CA GLY A 240 -17.90 -15.60 -9.15
C GLY A 240 -18.57 -14.51 -9.98
N PHE A 241 -18.67 -14.78 -11.28
CA PHE A 241 -19.20 -13.86 -12.29
C PHE A 241 -20.67 -13.50 -12.03
N ARG A 242 -20.96 -12.24 -11.73
CA ARG A 242 -22.30 -11.72 -11.41
C ARG A 242 -22.48 -10.29 -11.98
N PRO A 243 -22.45 -10.10 -13.30
CA PRO A 243 -22.48 -8.77 -13.92
C PRO A 243 -23.78 -7.99 -13.68
N ASP A 244 -24.86 -8.70 -13.32
CA ASP A 244 -26.18 -8.09 -13.08
C ASP A 244 -26.41 -7.68 -11.63
N VAL A 245 -25.48 -8.05 -10.71
CA VAL A 245 -25.57 -7.76 -9.28
C VAL A 245 -24.72 -6.54 -8.97
N PRO A 246 -25.25 -5.52 -8.26
CA PRO A 246 -24.43 -4.41 -7.80
C PRO A 246 -23.35 -4.90 -6.80
N ALA A 247 -22.25 -4.18 -6.74
CA ALA A 247 -21.27 -4.38 -5.68
C ALA A 247 -21.84 -3.89 -4.35
N GLU A 248 -21.67 -4.69 -3.31
CA GLU A 248 -21.98 -4.29 -1.93
C GLU A 248 -20.66 -4.04 -1.20
N PRO A 249 -20.55 -3.00 -0.34
CA PRO A 249 -19.34 -2.78 0.45
C PRO A 249 -19.09 -3.94 1.41
N PRO A 250 -17.83 -4.10 1.89
CA PRO A 250 -17.56 -5.00 3.00
C PRO A 250 -18.49 -4.66 4.17
N PRO A 251 -19.11 -5.65 4.84
CA PRO A 251 -20.18 -5.38 5.82
C PRO A 251 -19.81 -4.46 6.96
N PHE A 252 -18.56 -4.53 7.45
CA PHE A 252 -18.07 -3.66 8.52
C PHE A 252 -17.76 -2.22 8.04
N LEU A 253 -17.70 -1.98 6.73
CA LEU A 253 -17.57 -0.67 6.12
C LEU A 253 -18.91 -0.16 5.53
N ALA A 254 -20.01 -0.85 5.79
CA ALA A 254 -21.32 -0.50 5.21
C ALA A 254 -21.86 0.87 5.65
N ALA A 255 -21.35 1.42 6.75
CA ALA A 255 -21.73 2.75 7.26
C ALA A 255 -20.98 3.91 6.59
N GLU A 256 -19.94 3.63 5.80
CA GLU A 256 -19.21 4.67 5.08
C GLU A 256 -20.03 5.28 3.94
N ALA A 257 -19.66 6.48 3.54
CA ALA A 257 -20.33 7.24 2.48
C ALA A 257 -19.89 6.74 1.08
N TRP A 258 -20.22 5.48 0.75
CA TRP A 258 -19.90 4.89 -0.53
C TRP A 258 -20.61 5.58 -1.69
N GLN A 259 -19.84 5.91 -2.72
CA GLN A 259 -20.32 6.28 -4.04
C GLN A 259 -20.25 5.07 -4.96
N GLU A 260 -21.14 4.99 -5.95
CA GLU A 260 -21.12 3.90 -6.92
C GLU A 260 -21.08 4.43 -8.37
N TYR A 261 -20.24 3.78 -9.17
CA TYR A 261 -20.24 3.95 -10.62
C TYR A 261 -20.97 2.77 -11.26
N ALA A 262 -22.02 3.05 -12.06
CA ALA A 262 -22.82 2.02 -12.71
C ALA A 262 -22.21 1.63 -14.07
N LEU A 263 -21.91 0.34 -14.26
CA LEU A 263 -21.32 -0.19 -15.49
C LEU A 263 -22.38 -0.55 -16.52
N ALA A 264 -22.15 -0.13 -17.76
CA ALA A 264 -22.89 -0.67 -18.90
C ALA A 264 -22.47 -2.13 -19.19
N PRO A 265 -23.34 -2.94 -19.85
CA PRO A 265 -23.03 -4.35 -20.14
C PRO A 265 -21.74 -4.57 -20.96
N PHE A 266 -21.38 -3.64 -21.85
CA PHE A 266 -20.13 -3.74 -22.59
C PHE A 266 -18.91 -3.47 -21.69
N GLN A 267 -19.00 -2.55 -20.71
CA GLN A 267 -17.94 -2.25 -19.75
C GLN A 267 -17.67 -3.44 -18.84
N THR A 268 -18.71 -4.14 -18.35
CA THR A 268 -18.53 -5.38 -17.57
C THR A 268 -17.87 -6.49 -18.41
N SER A 269 -18.21 -6.60 -19.69
CA SER A 269 -17.61 -7.58 -20.60
C SER A 269 -16.14 -7.27 -20.86
N ASN A 270 -15.79 -6.00 -21.10
CA ASN A 270 -14.41 -5.56 -21.29
C ASN A 270 -13.59 -5.69 -20.01
N LYS A 271 -14.18 -5.36 -18.84
CA LYS A 271 -13.55 -5.58 -17.53
C LYS A 271 -13.16 -7.04 -17.33
N LEU A 272 -14.07 -7.97 -17.62
CA LEU A 272 -13.76 -9.41 -17.58
C LEU A 272 -12.65 -9.79 -18.57
N ALA A 273 -12.67 -9.23 -19.78
CA ALA A 273 -11.63 -9.48 -20.77
C ALA A 273 -10.26 -8.96 -20.31
N ALA A 274 -10.21 -7.78 -19.67
CA ALA A 274 -9.00 -7.22 -19.08
C ALA A 274 -8.49 -8.07 -17.91
N LEU A 275 -9.36 -8.49 -16.97
CA LEU A 275 -8.99 -9.39 -15.87
C LEU A 275 -8.35 -10.70 -16.37
N ARG A 276 -8.84 -11.24 -17.48
CA ARG A 276 -8.28 -12.45 -18.10
C ARG A 276 -6.90 -12.22 -18.75
N ARG A 277 -6.49 -10.96 -18.98
CA ARG A 277 -5.11 -10.64 -19.40
C ARG A 277 -4.09 -10.83 -18.28
N HIS A 278 -4.50 -10.68 -17.04
CA HIS A 278 -3.71 -11.06 -15.87
C HIS A 278 -3.67 -12.59 -15.73
N HIS A 279 -3.20 -13.24 -16.79
CA HIS A 279 -3.32 -14.68 -16.96
C HIS A 279 -2.70 -15.49 -15.83
N SER A 280 -1.52 -15.08 -15.36
CA SER A 280 -0.82 -15.76 -14.27
C SER A 280 -1.61 -15.75 -12.96
N GLN A 281 -2.38 -14.71 -12.73
CA GLN A 281 -3.23 -14.52 -11.55
C GLN A 281 -4.61 -15.17 -11.75
N PHE A 282 -5.22 -14.95 -12.89
CA PHE A 282 -6.56 -15.46 -13.22
C PHE A 282 -6.62 -17.00 -13.19
N LEU A 283 -5.55 -17.69 -13.60
CA LEU A 283 -5.48 -19.16 -13.51
C LEU A 283 -5.58 -19.71 -12.08
N ARG A 284 -5.20 -18.91 -11.10
CA ARG A 284 -5.17 -19.32 -9.68
C ARG A 284 -6.40 -18.84 -8.92
N ALA A 285 -6.79 -17.60 -9.17
CA ALA A 285 -7.83 -16.90 -8.45
C ALA A 285 -9.02 -16.47 -9.34
N GLY A 286 -9.29 -17.16 -10.45
CA GLY A 286 -10.29 -16.74 -11.45
C GLY A 286 -11.66 -16.47 -10.87
N THR A 287 -12.16 -17.31 -9.96
CA THR A 287 -13.44 -17.09 -9.30
C THR A 287 -13.46 -15.82 -8.43
N TYR A 288 -12.33 -15.52 -7.76
CA TYR A 288 -12.17 -14.28 -7.01
C TYR A 288 -12.18 -13.08 -7.95
N PHE A 289 -11.38 -13.09 -9.01
CA PHE A 289 -11.34 -12.03 -10.02
C PHE A 289 -12.72 -11.79 -10.66
N GLU A 290 -13.42 -12.87 -11.04
CA GLU A 290 -14.77 -12.79 -11.60
C GLU A 290 -15.77 -12.18 -10.60
N SER A 291 -15.51 -12.27 -9.30
CA SER A 291 -16.36 -11.69 -8.26
C SER A 291 -16.37 -10.15 -8.28
N PHE A 292 -15.40 -9.50 -8.89
CA PHE A 292 -15.35 -8.05 -9.09
C PHE A 292 -16.06 -7.58 -10.36
N VAL A 293 -16.51 -8.50 -11.22
CA VAL A 293 -17.32 -8.15 -12.38
C VAL A 293 -18.77 -8.02 -11.93
N ARG A 294 -19.12 -6.80 -11.53
CA ARG A 294 -20.40 -6.40 -10.96
C ARG A 294 -21.06 -5.33 -11.83
N LYS A 295 -22.33 -5.07 -11.54
CA LYS A 295 -23.07 -3.97 -12.16
C LYS A 295 -22.55 -2.59 -11.76
N THR A 296 -21.90 -2.48 -10.59
CA THR A 296 -21.36 -1.23 -10.08
C THR A 296 -19.95 -1.42 -9.55
N GLU A 297 -19.14 -0.35 -9.53
CA GLU A 297 -17.88 -0.19 -8.79
C GLU A 297 -18.10 0.75 -7.63
N LEU A 298 -17.33 0.59 -6.55
CA LEU A 298 -17.52 1.30 -5.28
C LEU A 298 -16.31 2.14 -4.92
N PHE A 299 -16.59 3.36 -4.48
CA PHE A 299 -15.58 4.32 -4.04
C PHE A 299 -16.07 5.07 -2.82
N ALA A 300 -15.20 5.25 -1.81
CA ALA A 300 -15.51 6.03 -0.61
C ALA A 300 -14.61 7.26 -0.53
N PRO A 301 -15.14 8.47 -0.25
CA PRO A 301 -14.31 9.63 -0.01
C PRO A 301 -13.33 9.38 1.14
N LEU A 302 -12.06 9.67 0.91
CA LEU A 302 -11.00 9.50 1.90
C LEU A 302 -10.63 10.87 2.48
N ALA A 303 -11.01 11.11 3.73
CA ALA A 303 -10.71 12.34 4.44
C ALA A 303 -9.85 12.08 5.68
N ASP A 304 -9.13 13.11 6.13
CA ASP A 304 -8.49 13.12 7.44
C ASP A 304 -9.52 13.46 8.51
N LEU A 305 -9.39 12.86 9.70
CA LEU A 305 -10.24 13.21 10.83
C LEU A 305 -9.84 14.58 11.38
N ALA A 306 -10.78 15.52 11.39
CA ALA A 306 -10.54 16.83 11.94
C ALA A 306 -10.31 16.75 13.47
N PHE A 307 -9.17 17.28 13.92
CA PHE A 307 -8.73 17.29 15.32
C PHE A 307 -8.17 18.68 15.67
N PRO A 308 -9.01 19.74 15.59
CA PRO A 308 -8.57 21.13 15.56
C PRO A 308 -7.72 21.52 16.75
N GLY A 309 -6.55 22.12 16.49
CA GLY A 309 -5.64 22.61 17.54
C GLY A 309 -5.05 21.49 18.40
N GLY A 310 -5.09 20.25 17.95
CA GLY A 310 -4.64 19.10 18.74
C GLY A 310 -5.49 18.83 19.98
N GLY A 311 -6.69 19.42 20.06
CA GLY A 311 -7.66 19.22 21.15
C GLY A 311 -8.90 18.47 20.70
N GLY A 312 -9.62 17.89 21.66
CA GLY A 312 -10.84 17.12 21.38
C GLY A 312 -10.68 15.62 21.60
N ALA A 313 -11.66 14.87 21.18
CA ALA A 313 -11.67 13.41 21.24
C ALA A 313 -12.40 12.84 20.03
N ALA A 314 -11.91 11.72 19.52
CA ALA A 314 -12.53 10.98 18.43
C ALA A 314 -12.36 9.49 18.63
N ASP A 315 -13.41 8.73 18.36
CA ASP A 315 -13.29 7.29 18.14
C ASP A 315 -12.72 7.06 16.74
N LEU A 316 -11.73 6.17 16.66
CA LEU A 316 -11.08 5.85 15.39
C LEU A 316 -11.77 4.64 14.77
N PRO A 317 -11.84 4.59 13.42
CA PRO A 317 -12.39 3.42 12.73
C PRO A 317 -11.64 2.15 13.14
N GLU A 318 -12.40 1.11 13.44
CA GLU A 318 -11.89 -0.23 13.69
C GLU A 318 -12.21 -1.14 12.51
N ARG A 319 -11.36 -2.16 12.32
CA ARG A 319 -11.62 -3.24 11.41
C ARG A 319 -12.34 -4.34 12.19
N ASP A 320 -13.67 -4.29 12.25
CA ASP A 320 -14.45 -5.37 12.84
C ASP A 320 -14.64 -6.50 11.82
N ASP A 321 -13.64 -7.35 11.72
CA ASP A 321 -13.70 -8.59 10.95
C ASP A 321 -14.16 -9.79 11.80
N THR A 322 -14.44 -9.59 13.09
CA THR A 322 -14.85 -10.65 14.02
C THR A 322 -16.19 -11.30 13.64
N GLN A 323 -17.07 -10.55 12.97
CA GLN A 323 -18.33 -11.09 12.45
C GLN A 323 -18.11 -12.11 11.33
N PHE A 324 -16.90 -12.21 10.81
CA PHE A 324 -16.50 -13.01 9.66
C PHE A 324 -15.41 -14.04 10.01
N ARG A 325 -15.20 -14.33 11.29
CA ARG A 325 -14.45 -15.50 11.74
C ARG A 325 -15.38 -16.70 11.83
N PRO A 326 -15.70 -17.41 10.74
CA PRO A 326 -16.23 -18.76 10.86
C PRO A 326 -15.01 -19.63 11.15
N ASP A 327 -15.09 -20.38 12.21
CA ASP A 327 -14.34 -21.57 12.60
C ASP A 327 -13.25 -22.02 11.61
N GLY A 328 -12.09 -21.37 11.57
CA GLY A 328 -10.94 -21.74 10.74
C GLY A 328 -11.04 -21.53 9.23
N ASP A 329 -12.17 -21.11 8.67
CA ASP A 329 -12.33 -20.89 7.22
C ASP A 329 -11.90 -19.50 6.75
N LEU A 330 -11.73 -18.53 7.65
CA LEU A 330 -11.27 -17.17 7.29
C LEU A 330 -9.89 -17.20 6.63
N LEU A 331 -8.98 -17.98 7.19
CA LEU A 331 -7.65 -18.18 6.64
C LEU A 331 -7.68 -18.88 5.28
N ARG A 332 -8.67 -19.73 4.99
CA ARG A 332 -8.84 -20.37 3.68
C ARG A 332 -9.35 -19.40 2.61
N ASP A 333 -10.24 -18.46 2.95
CA ASP A 333 -10.81 -17.52 1.96
C ASP A 333 -9.85 -16.38 1.64
N VAL A 334 -9.13 -15.84 2.61
CA VAL A 334 -7.99 -14.94 2.36
C VAL A 334 -6.89 -15.69 1.63
N ALA A 335 -6.70 -16.93 1.96
CA ALA A 335 -5.78 -17.86 1.37
C ALA A 335 -6.08 -18.21 -0.11
N GLN A 336 -7.29 -18.08 -0.58
CA GLN A 336 -7.63 -18.23 -2.00
C GLN A 336 -7.38 -16.95 -2.81
N SER A 337 -7.22 -15.80 -2.15
CA SER A 337 -6.95 -14.53 -2.80
C SER A 337 -5.48 -14.11 -2.76
N ASP A 338 -4.73 -14.54 -1.74
CA ASP A 338 -3.29 -14.28 -1.61
C ASP A 338 -2.57 -15.52 -1.11
N SER A 339 -1.76 -16.07 -1.97
CA SER A 339 -1.01 -17.29 -1.72
C SER A 339 -0.03 -17.21 -0.53
N TYR A 340 0.31 -16.02 -0.06
CA TYR A 340 1.20 -15.80 1.10
C TYR A 340 0.58 -16.28 2.42
N TRP A 341 -0.73 -16.03 2.64
CA TRP A 341 -1.41 -16.46 3.87
C TRP A 341 -1.80 -17.94 3.88
N ASN A 342 -1.91 -18.58 2.70
CA ASN A 342 -2.20 -20.01 2.58
C ASN A 342 -1.15 -20.91 3.22
N ASP A 343 0.12 -20.49 3.19
CA ASP A 343 1.21 -21.33 3.69
C ASP A 343 1.46 -21.15 5.19
N VAL A 344 1.20 -19.96 5.72
CA VAL A 344 1.30 -19.73 7.16
C VAL A 344 0.14 -20.42 7.90
N ALA A 345 -1.05 -20.44 7.30
CA ALA A 345 -2.23 -21.09 7.89
C ALA A 345 -2.26 -22.61 7.72
N GLY A 346 -1.71 -23.13 6.62
CA GLY A 346 -1.72 -24.58 6.34
C GLY A 346 -0.64 -25.40 7.08
N GLN A 347 0.35 -24.75 7.70
CA GLN A 347 1.42 -25.45 8.40
C GLN A 347 1.14 -25.70 9.88
N ASN A 348 0.22 -24.97 10.51
CA ASN A 348 -0.03 -25.08 11.94
C ASN A 348 -1.50 -24.90 12.30
N ASP A 349 -2.33 -25.92 12.08
CA ASP A 349 -3.68 -25.99 12.66
C ASP A 349 -3.68 -25.76 14.19
N SER A 350 -2.57 -26.07 14.87
CA SER A 350 -2.38 -25.84 16.30
C SER A 350 -2.07 -24.37 16.63
N GLU A 351 -1.30 -23.66 15.80
CA GLU A 351 -1.01 -22.23 16.02
C GLU A 351 -2.19 -21.34 15.63
N ALA A 352 -2.90 -21.65 14.55
CA ALA A 352 -4.13 -20.98 14.17
C ALA A 352 -5.20 -21.11 15.26
N LYS A 353 -5.34 -22.31 15.86
CA LYS A 353 -6.24 -22.56 16.98
C LYS A 353 -5.80 -21.84 18.25
N GLU A 354 -4.49 -21.75 18.52
CA GLU A 354 -3.94 -20.97 19.64
C GLU A 354 -4.15 -19.46 19.46
N LEU A 355 -4.16 -18.96 18.21
CA LEU A 355 -4.49 -17.57 17.89
C LEU A 355 -5.98 -17.28 18.07
N ASP A 356 -6.86 -18.20 17.66
CA ASP A 356 -8.31 -18.12 17.91
C ASP A 356 -8.65 -18.12 19.41
N ASP A 357 -7.89 -18.89 20.22
CA ASP A 357 -8.06 -18.94 21.67
C ASP A 357 -7.63 -17.64 22.40
N LEU A 358 -6.86 -16.75 21.73
CA LEU A 358 -6.38 -15.52 22.37
C LEU A 358 -7.46 -14.44 22.48
N ASP A 359 -8.48 -14.44 21.62
CA ASP A 359 -9.67 -13.55 21.64
C ASP A 359 -9.35 -12.09 22.09
N ASN A 360 -8.24 -11.56 21.57
CA ASN A 360 -7.68 -10.26 21.91
C ASN A 360 -7.99 -9.21 20.84
N ASP A 361 -9.20 -9.22 20.32
CA ASP A 361 -9.61 -8.28 19.29
C ASP A 361 -9.71 -6.87 19.86
N PHE A 362 -9.26 -5.89 19.08
CA PHE A 362 -9.61 -4.50 19.32
C PHE A 362 -11.12 -4.33 19.20
N VAL A 363 -11.73 -3.70 20.19
CA VAL A 363 -13.17 -3.35 20.14
C VAL A 363 -13.39 -1.86 20.06
N GLN A 364 -12.39 -1.06 20.44
CA GLN A 364 -12.44 0.39 20.32
C GLN A 364 -11.03 0.94 20.36
N ARG A 365 -10.76 1.91 19.52
CA ARG A 365 -9.60 2.76 19.59
C ARG A 365 -10.06 4.21 19.56
N SER A 366 -9.53 5.03 20.44
CA SER A 366 -9.87 6.45 20.49
C SER A 366 -8.63 7.31 20.70
N CYS A 367 -8.73 8.55 20.26
CA CYS A 367 -7.73 9.58 20.50
C CYS A 367 -8.37 10.73 21.25
N ALA A 368 -7.65 11.31 22.21
CA ALA A 368 -7.99 12.53 22.89
C ALA A 368 -6.78 13.46 22.98
N GLY A 369 -6.96 14.72 22.63
CA GLY A 369 -5.92 15.74 22.69
C GLY A 369 -6.26 16.86 23.65
N ASP A 370 -5.25 17.44 24.28
CA ASP A 370 -5.36 18.57 25.20
C ASP A 370 -4.59 19.83 24.72
N GLY A 371 -4.16 19.83 23.45
CA GLY A 371 -3.33 20.88 22.86
C GLY A 371 -1.83 20.75 23.15
N VAL A 372 -1.43 19.83 24.05
CA VAL A 372 -0.03 19.59 24.41
C VAL A 372 0.40 18.18 24.08
N ALA A 373 -0.52 17.22 24.20
CA ALA A 373 -0.26 15.81 23.99
C ALA A 373 -1.49 15.12 23.38
N LEU A 374 -1.23 14.03 22.66
CA LEU A 374 -2.22 13.08 22.18
C LEU A 374 -2.28 11.90 23.16
N THR A 375 -3.47 11.53 23.57
CA THR A 375 -3.76 10.31 24.33
C THR A 375 -4.40 9.32 23.38
N VAL A 376 -3.81 8.14 23.24
CA VAL A 376 -4.34 7.02 22.44
C VAL A 376 -4.79 5.93 23.39
N THR A 377 -6.05 5.52 23.29
CA THR A 377 -6.65 4.45 24.08
C THR A 377 -7.04 3.30 23.16
N CYS A 378 -6.57 2.10 23.49
CA CYS A 378 -6.93 0.85 22.83
C CYS A 378 -7.69 -0.04 23.83
N ARG A 379 -8.90 -0.46 23.47
CA ARG A 379 -9.71 -1.41 24.22
C ARG A 379 -9.84 -2.71 23.49
N PHE A 380 -9.83 -3.78 24.25
CA PHE A 380 -9.87 -5.15 23.76
C PHE A 380 -11.12 -5.86 24.28
N ARG A 381 -11.59 -6.86 23.55
CA ARG A 381 -12.77 -7.66 23.92
C ARG A 381 -12.61 -8.37 25.27
N ARG A 382 -11.37 -8.76 25.60
CA ARG A 382 -10.96 -9.43 26.84
C ARG A 382 -9.66 -8.82 27.37
N PRO A 383 -9.28 -9.11 28.61
CA PRO A 383 -7.98 -8.74 29.13
C PRO A 383 -6.85 -9.14 28.17
N VAL A 384 -5.91 -8.22 27.93
CA VAL A 384 -4.77 -8.47 27.02
C VAL A 384 -4.01 -9.71 27.48
N ALA A 385 -3.78 -10.66 26.58
CA ALA A 385 -3.11 -11.91 26.89
C ALA A 385 -1.70 -11.68 27.46
N PRO A 386 -1.27 -12.50 28.46
CA PRO A 386 0.02 -12.31 29.15
C PRO A 386 1.25 -12.36 28.26
N ALA A 387 1.13 -12.84 27.02
CA ALA A 387 2.22 -12.93 26.05
C ALA A 387 2.07 -11.95 24.88
N ALA A 388 1.00 -11.15 24.85
CA ALA A 388 0.77 -10.19 23.78
C ALA A 388 1.45 -8.85 24.07
N THR A 389 1.99 -8.22 23.02
CA THR A 389 2.55 -6.87 23.04
C THR A 389 1.72 -5.97 22.12
N LEU A 390 1.23 -4.86 22.66
CA LEU A 390 0.60 -3.82 21.87
C LEU A 390 1.66 -2.88 21.33
N SER A 391 1.69 -2.64 20.02
CA SER A 391 2.48 -1.60 19.38
C SER A 391 1.56 -0.49 18.92
N VAL A 392 1.79 0.74 19.37
CA VAL A 392 1.12 1.96 18.91
C VAL A 392 2.14 2.78 18.13
N ARG A 393 1.79 3.14 16.89
CA ARG A 393 2.64 3.95 16.00
C ARG A 393 2.03 5.30 15.73
N LEU A 394 2.87 6.33 15.84
CA LEU A 394 2.49 7.73 15.69
C LEU A 394 3.52 8.42 14.80
N PHE A 395 3.14 8.75 13.57
CA PHE A 395 4.01 9.44 12.62
C PHE A 395 3.51 10.86 12.41
N GLY A 396 4.30 11.84 12.82
CA GLY A 396 3.99 13.25 12.65
C GLY A 396 4.28 13.72 11.22
N HIS A 397 3.47 14.67 10.74
CA HIS A 397 3.69 15.38 9.47
C HIS A 397 3.60 16.88 9.71
N ARG A 398 4.50 17.63 9.04
CA ARG A 398 4.50 19.08 8.92
C ARG A 398 4.78 19.49 7.48
N ALA A 399 4.15 20.57 7.05
CA ALA A 399 4.33 21.11 5.72
C ALA A 399 5.74 21.68 5.47
N ASP A 400 6.42 22.18 6.52
CA ASP A 400 7.72 22.83 6.46
C ASP A 400 8.91 21.87 6.68
N ALA A 401 8.68 20.58 6.79
CA ALA A 401 9.73 19.57 7.03
C ALA A 401 9.52 18.33 6.15
N PRO A 402 10.60 17.74 5.58
CA PRO A 402 10.50 16.47 4.89
C PRO A 402 9.94 15.39 5.81
N PHE A 403 8.95 14.64 5.33
CA PHE A 403 8.29 13.62 6.16
C PHE A 403 9.27 12.57 6.71
N GLY A 404 10.30 12.20 5.95
CA GLY A 404 11.33 11.27 6.38
C GLY A 404 12.19 11.77 7.55
N ASP A 405 12.28 13.08 7.75
CA ASP A 405 13.01 13.69 8.86
C ASP A 405 12.13 13.87 10.12
N MET A 406 10.80 13.72 9.97
CA MET A 406 9.87 13.80 11.09
C MET A 406 9.93 12.53 11.95
N PRO A 407 9.70 12.64 13.29
CA PRO A 407 9.70 11.48 14.18
C PRO A 407 8.72 10.37 13.76
N LYS A 408 9.19 9.10 13.85
CA LYS A 408 8.43 7.88 13.59
C LYS A 408 8.32 7.08 14.89
N ILE A 409 7.44 7.53 15.78
CA ILE A 409 7.36 7.00 17.13
C ILE A 409 6.60 5.68 17.15
N GLU A 410 7.23 4.66 17.69
CA GLU A 410 6.65 3.38 18.04
C GLU A 410 6.72 3.16 19.56
N ILE A 411 5.59 2.77 20.14
CA ILE A 411 5.43 2.52 21.56
C ILE A 411 4.97 1.07 21.72
N GLU A 412 5.87 0.21 22.20
CA GLU A 412 5.53 -1.16 22.54
C GLU A 412 5.16 -1.24 24.02
N ILE A 413 3.99 -1.80 24.30
CA ILE A 413 3.48 -2.05 25.65
C ILE A 413 3.46 -3.55 25.86
N GLY A 414 4.40 -4.03 26.63
CA GLY A 414 4.52 -5.46 26.94
C GLY A 414 3.47 -5.96 27.94
N PRO A 415 3.44 -7.29 28.20
CA PRO A 415 2.44 -7.92 29.04
C PRO A 415 2.42 -7.47 30.50
N ARG A 416 3.50 -6.83 30.97
CA ARG A 416 3.64 -6.33 32.34
C ARG A 416 3.61 -4.81 32.42
N ASP A 417 3.03 -4.17 31.38
CA ASP A 417 3.04 -2.73 31.21
C ASP A 417 4.46 -2.13 31.08
N ASP A 418 5.44 -2.97 30.68
CA ASP A 418 6.78 -2.52 30.35
C ASP A 418 6.75 -1.78 29.00
N LEU A 419 7.33 -0.59 28.98
CA LEU A 419 7.34 0.30 27.82
C LEU A 419 8.69 0.24 27.11
N ILE A 420 8.61 0.11 25.78
CA ILE A 420 9.73 0.39 24.89
C ILE A 420 9.27 1.47 23.92
N VAL A 421 9.98 2.59 23.89
CA VAL A 421 9.70 3.71 22.97
C VAL A 421 10.84 3.81 21.98
N ARG A 422 10.51 3.93 20.70
CA ARG A 422 11.47 4.09 19.60
C ARG A 422 11.08 5.24 18.69
N ASP A 423 12.08 5.85 18.12
CA ASP A 423 11.97 6.67 16.93
C ASP A 423 12.74 5.94 15.82
N LEU A 424 12.03 5.20 14.99
CA LEU A 424 12.61 4.16 14.12
C LEU A 424 13.48 3.18 14.95
N ASN A 425 14.76 3.06 14.59
CA ASN A 425 15.70 2.17 15.29
C ASN A 425 16.31 2.79 16.55
N ARG A 426 16.07 4.08 16.82
CA ARG A 426 16.62 4.78 17.99
C ARG A 426 15.72 4.57 19.20
N LYS A 427 16.21 3.86 20.21
CA LYS A 427 15.52 3.71 21.48
C LYS A 427 15.50 5.05 22.24
N LEU A 428 14.31 5.44 22.70
CA LEU A 428 14.09 6.62 23.53
C LEU A 428 13.89 6.22 25.00
N PRO A 429 14.05 7.16 25.95
CA PRO A 429 13.71 6.92 27.35
C PRO A 429 12.22 6.55 27.49
N PRO A 430 11.87 5.55 28.31
CA PRO A 430 10.46 5.15 28.49
C PRO A 430 9.57 6.27 29.04
N ASP A 431 10.14 7.20 29.80
CA ASP A 431 9.46 8.37 30.37
C ASP A 431 9.21 9.51 29.35
N SER A 432 9.65 9.33 28.08
CA SER A 432 9.26 10.24 26.98
C SER A 432 7.77 10.18 26.64
N VAL A 433 7.07 9.12 27.05
CA VAL A 433 5.62 8.95 26.97
C VAL A 433 5.07 8.51 28.33
N GLN A 434 3.78 8.69 28.55
CA GLN A 434 3.13 8.30 29.79
C GLN A 434 2.15 7.15 29.54
N LEU A 435 2.36 6.01 30.20
CA LEU A 435 1.33 4.97 30.29
C LEU A 435 0.29 5.43 31.34
N VAL A 436 -0.96 5.54 30.92
CA VAL A 436 -2.06 5.92 31.80
C VAL A 436 -2.67 4.65 32.38
N PRO A 437 -2.82 4.52 33.71
CA PRO A 437 -3.44 3.34 34.31
C PRO A 437 -4.87 3.14 33.80
N GLY A 438 -5.20 1.91 33.41
CA GLY A 438 -6.50 1.51 32.86
C GLY A 438 -6.93 0.13 33.35
N GLY A 439 -7.98 -0.42 32.73
CA GLY A 439 -8.46 -1.78 32.96
C GLY A 439 -7.51 -2.84 32.39
N ALA A 440 -7.75 -4.11 32.76
CA ALA A 440 -7.00 -5.23 32.20
C ALA A 440 -7.21 -5.40 30.68
N ASP A 441 -8.33 -4.90 30.18
CA ASP A 441 -8.77 -4.88 28.77
C ASP A 441 -8.52 -3.53 28.07
N GLU A 442 -7.74 -2.64 28.69
CA GLU A 442 -7.45 -1.31 28.14
C GLU A 442 -5.96 -0.98 28.25
N ARG A 443 -5.44 -0.35 27.23
CA ARG A 443 -4.10 0.27 27.25
C ARG A 443 -4.19 1.69 26.73
N THR A 444 -3.71 2.64 27.52
CA THR A 444 -3.78 4.07 27.22
C THR A 444 -2.39 4.69 27.34
N VAL A 445 -1.95 5.36 26.27
CA VAL A 445 -0.68 6.09 26.25
C VAL A 445 -0.92 7.56 25.96
N ARG A 446 -0.21 8.43 26.67
CA ARG A 446 -0.19 9.87 26.42
C ARG A 446 1.17 10.26 25.86
N VAL A 447 1.17 10.91 24.69
CA VAL A 447 2.34 11.22 23.87
C VAL A 447 2.40 12.73 23.64
N PRO A 448 3.44 13.43 24.11
CA PRO A 448 3.58 14.86 23.86
C PRO A 448 3.71 15.17 22.37
N TYR A 449 3.06 16.23 21.88
CA TYR A 449 3.20 16.68 20.48
C TYR A 449 4.65 17.07 20.15
N ALA A 450 5.41 17.55 21.16
CA ALA A 450 6.84 17.82 21.01
C ALA A 450 7.65 16.58 20.61
N LEU A 451 7.29 15.39 21.11
CA LEU A 451 7.93 14.13 20.74
C LEU A 451 7.66 13.74 19.28
N LEU A 452 6.52 14.18 18.74
CA LEU A 452 6.09 13.96 17.35
C LEU A 452 6.58 15.07 16.40
N GLY A 453 7.41 16.02 16.89
CA GLY A 453 7.92 17.13 16.10
C GLY A 453 6.93 18.28 15.90
N GLN A 454 5.97 18.49 16.82
CA GLN A 454 4.90 19.51 16.72
C GLN A 454 4.14 19.39 15.37
N PRO A 455 3.47 18.28 15.12
CA PRO A 455 2.90 17.98 13.83
C PRO A 455 1.63 18.81 13.54
N GLU A 456 1.38 19.04 12.25
CA GLU A 456 0.10 19.54 11.73
C GLU A 456 -0.88 18.39 11.48
N ARG A 457 -0.34 17.19 11.18
CA ARG A 457 -1.11 15.95 11.01
C ARG A 457 -0.39 14.79 11.70
N ILE A 458 -1.15 13.81 12.15
CA ILE A 458 -0.61 12.59 12.77
C ILE A 458 -1.25 11.38 12.13
N LEU A 459 -0.42 10.44 11.69
CA LEU A 459 -0.85 9.10 11.34
C LEU A 459 -0.78 8.21 12.58
N VAL A 460 -1.89 7.56 12.91
CA VAL A 460 -2.06 6.71 14.08
C VAL A 460 -2.38 5.29 13.64
N GLY A 461 -1.53 4.32 14.02
CA GLY A 461 -1.75 2.89 13.81
C GLY A 461 -1.54 2.11 15.10
N ALA A 462 -2.20 0.98 15.24
CA ALA A 462 -1.96 0.05 16.35
C ALA A 462 -2.06 -1.39 15.88
N HIS A 463 -1.25 -2.27 16.48
CA HIS A 463 -1.32 -3.70 16.25
C HIS A 463 -0.91 -4.48 17.49
N LEU A 464 -1.48 -5.66 17.63
CA LEU A 464 -1.19 -6.58 18.71
C LEU A 464 -0.41 -7.78 18.17
N VAL A 465 0.66 -8.16 18.84
CA VAL A 465 1.52 -9.28 18.43
C VAL A 465 1.80 -10.22 19.60
N LYS A 466 2.01 -11.50 19.31
CA LYS A 466 2.55 -12.49 20.23
C LYS A 466 3.90 -12.96 19.70
N GLY A 467 4.97 -12.46 20.26
CA GLY A 467 6.30 -12.63 19.67
C GLY A 467 6.39 -11.94 18.31
N THR A 468 6.55 -12.71 17.24
CA THR A 468 6.57 -12.20 15.85
C THR A 468 5.24 -12.39 15.12
N LEU A 469 4.26 -13.07 15.73
CA LEU A 469 2.98 -13.36 15.10
C LEU A 469 2.00 -12.20 15.30
N PRO A 470 1.45 -11.60 14.23
CA PRO A 470 0.39 -10.62 14.35
C PRO A 470 -0.90 -11.31 14.84
N ILE A 471 -1.49 -10.78 15.91
CA ILE A 471 -2.79 -11.24 16.44
C ILE A 471 -3.90 -10.43 15.82
N ASP A 472 -3.78 -9.11 15.87
CA ASP A 472 -4.77 -8.17 15.36
C ASP A 472 -4.11 -6.84 14.97
N GLY A 473 -4.76 -6.05 14.13
CA GLY A 473 -4.24 -4.75 13.69
C GLY A 473 -5.35 -3.83 13.21
N THR A 474 -5.16 -2.56 13.48
CA THR A 474 -6.13 -1.52 13.10
C THR A 474 -5.71 -0.85 11.79
N PRO A 475 -6.67 -0.28 11.02
CA PRO A 475 -6.35 0.64 9.95
C PRO A 475 -5.54 1.83 10.49
N TRP A 476 -4.61 2.36 9.69
CA TRP A 476 -4.02 3.64 9.98
C TRP A 476 -5.03 4.76 9.75
N VAL A 477 -5.07 5.73 10.65
CA VAL A 477 -5.96 6.88 10.59
C VAL A 477 -5.14 8.16 10.60
N ALA A 478 -5.50 9.11 9.77
CA ALA A 478 -4.90 10.44 9.75
C ALA A 478 -5.75 11.41 10.58
N LEU A 479 -5.11 12.08 11.53
CA LEU A 479 -5.67 13.18 12.31
C LEU A 479 -5.16 14.48 11.73
N ASP A 480 -6.06 15.41 11.37
CA ASP A 480 -5.73 16.77 10.96
C ASP A 480 -5.84 17.71 12.17
N LEU A 481 -4.70 18.20 12.64
CA LEU A 481 -4.60 19.14 13.76
C LEU A 481 -4.65 20.60 13.29
N ALA A 482 -4.60 20.85 11.97
CA ALA A 482 -4.68 22.18 11.40
C ALA A 482 -6.05 22.80 11.69
N GLY A 483 -6.10 23.99 12.25
CA GLY A 483 -7.37 24.67 12.54
C GLY A 483 -7.33 25.61 13.75
N ALA A 484 -6.35 25.45 14.64
CA ALA A 484 -5.95 26.48 15.61
C ALA A 484 -4.43 26.36 15.85
N PRO A 485 -3.68 27.46 16.07
CA PRO A 485 -2.29 27.37 16.41
C PRO A 485 -2.15 26.54 17.69
N LEU A 486 -1.26 25.53 17.65
CA LEU A 486 -0.82 24.87 18.87
C LEU A 486 -0.26 25.96 19.81
N PRO A 487 -0.48 25.87 21.13
CA PRO A 487 0.11 26.82 22.06
C PRO A 487 1.62 26.85 21.84
N ASP A 488 2.20 28.05 21.82
CA ASP A 488 3.64 28.24 21.59
C ASP A 488 4.44 27.24 22.41
N ALA A 489 5.25 26.43 21.69
CA ALA A 489 6.13 25.49 22.35
C ALA A 489 7.05 26.28 23.29
N PRO A 490 7.27 25.83 24.53
CA PRO A 490 8.31 26.41 25.36
C PRO A 490 9.62 26.39 24.56
N ALA A 491 10.30 27.55 24.48
CA ALA A 491 11.53 27.70 23.74
C ALA A 491 12.45 26.48 23.98
N PRO A 492 13.06 25.89 22.95
CA PRO A 492 13.94 24.76 23.15
C PRO A 492 14.99 25.14 24.17
N ALA A 493 15.21 24.28 25.15
CA ALA A 493 16.30 24.46 26.12
C ALA A 493 17.59 24.72 25.34
N PRO A 494 18.42 25.72 25.72
CA PRO A 494 19.65 25.99 25.01
C PRO A 494 20.44 24.70 24.86
N ALA A 495 20.87 24.41 23.64
CA ALA A 495 21.69 23.25 23.35
C ALA A 495 22.91 23.27 24.30
N PRO A 496 23.29 22.13 24.91
CA PRO A 496 24.49 22.08 25.72
C PRO A 496 25.67 22.55 24.86
N ASP A 497 26.43 23.53 25.38
CA ASP A 497 27.68 24.02 24.78
C ASP A 497 28.67 22.85 24.65
N PHE A 498 28.72 22.23 23.51
CA PHE A 498 29.86 21.38 23.16
C PHE A 498 30.97 22.31 22.66
N PRO A 499 32.18 22.26 23.26
CA PRO A 499 33.28 23.07 22.77
C PRO A 499 33.59 22.72 21.33
N LEU A 500 33.49 23.71 20.44
CA LEU A 500 33.92 23.58 19.04
C LEU A 500 35.37 23.13 19.06
N ALA A 501 35.65 21.92 18.57
CA ALA A 501 37.01 21.52 18.24
C ALA A 501 37.56 22.50 17.19
N ALA A 502 38.74 23.08 17.50
CA ALA A 502 39.39 24.07 16.66
C ALA A 502 39.51 23.57 15.20
N ALA A 503 39.01 24.38 14.30
CA ALA A 503 39.11 24.12 12.88
C ALA A 503 40.56 24.06 12.44
N THR A 504 40.99 22.95 11.87
CA THR A 504 42.26 22.80 11.16
C THR A 504 42.19 23.65 9.88
N PRO A 505 43.22 24.46 9.56
CA PRO A 505 43.18 25.28 8.35
C PRO A 505 43.16 24.43 7.09
N ALA A 506 42.27 24.79 6.17
CA ALA A 506 42.11 24.14 4.88
C ALA A 506 43.43 24.15 4.07
N ALA A 507 43.79 22.98 3.54
CA ALA A 507 44.89 22.84 2.60
C ALA A 507 44.53 23.48 1.24
N GLU A 508 45.51 24.18 0.63
CA GLU A 508 45.41 24.78 -0.68
C GLU A 508 45.05 23.75 -1.78
N PRO A 509 44.25 24.12 -2.76
CA PRO A 509 43.91 23.20 -3.86
C PRO A 509 45.14 22.95 -4.77
N PRO A 510 45.31 21.72 -5.27
CA PRO A 510 46.41 21.41 -6.20
C PRO A 510 46.18 22.06 -7.57
N ALA A 511 47.30 22.43 -8.20
CA ALA A 511 47.38 23.05 -9.54
C ALA A 511 46.77 22.16 -10.64
N PRO A 512 46.21 22.77 -11.71
CA PRO A 512 45.58 22.00 -12.79
C PRO A 512 46.62 21.19 -13.60
N ALA A 513 46.22 19.96 -13.97
CA ALA A 513 47.00 19.06 -14.78
C ALA A 513 47.06 19.53 -16.27
N PRO A 514 48.14 19.25 -17.01
CA PRO A 514 48.28 19.65 -18.40
C PRO A 514 47.38 18.85 -19.34
N GLU A 515 46.89 19.53 -20.39
CA GLU A 515 46.04 18.95 -21.45
C GLU A 515 46.77 17.84 -22.24
N PRO A 516 46.07 16.78 -22.63
CA PRO A 516 46.63 15.74 -23.51
C PRO A 516 46.67 16.21 -24.97
N PRO A 517 47.63 15.72 -25.77
CA PRO A 517 47.78 16.13 -27.16
C PRO A 517 46.70 15.55 -28.08
N ALA A 518 46.37 16.37 -29.12
CA ALA A 518 45.37 16.05 -30.13
C ALA A 518 45.67 14.75 -30.88
N GLN A 519 44.67 13.90 -31.01
CA GLN A 519 44.73 12.71 -31.87
C GLN A 519 44.39 13.06 -33.33
N ALA A 520 45.18 12.51 -34.23
CA ALA A 520 45.08 12.67 -35.66
C ALA A 520 43.96 11.76 -36.25
N ASP A 521 43.35 12.28 -37.30
CA ASP A 521 42.39 11.65 -38.19
C ASP A 521 43.03 10.51 -39.01
N PRO A 522 42.36 9.37 -39.18
CA PRO A 522 42.71 8.45 -40.26
C PRO A 522 41.52 8.26 -41.22
N SER A 523 41.59 8.98 -42.33
CA SER A 523 40.99 8.54 -43.59
C SER A 523 42.01 7.67 -44.31
N GLU A 524 41.74 6.40 -44.57
CA GLU A 524 42.16 5.70 -45.77
C GLU A 524 41.47 4.36 -45.95
N SER A 525 40.96 4.20 -47.14
CA SER A 525 40.23 3.10 -47.73
C SER A 525 41.13 1.99 -48.27
N ALA A 526 40.68 0.72 -48.26
CA ALA A 526 40.97 -0.28 -49.32
C ALA A 526 40.36 -1.66 -49.00
N PRO A 527 40.30 -2.66 -49.90
CA PRO A 527 39.16 -2.91 -50.76
C PRO A 527 38.54 -4.33 -50.58
N VAL A 528 37.38 -4.48 -51.23
CA VAL A 528 36.51 -5.65 -51.37
C VAL A 528 37.21 -6.87 -51.99
N ALA A 529 36.93 -8.08 -51.44
CA ALA A 529 37.06 -9.35 -52.15
C ALA A 529 35.69 -10.08 -52.22
N LYS A 530 35.31 -10.36 -53.46
CA LYS A 530 34.10 -11.16 -53.82
C LYS A 530 34.33 -12.64 -53.59
N LEU A 531 33.35 -13.35 -53.08
CA LEU A 531 33.11 -14.77 -53.41
C LEU A 531 31.64 -15.02 -53.61
N SER A 532 31.36 -15.72 -54.69
CA SER A 532 30.11 -16.00 -55.36
C SER A 532 29.36 -17.21 -54.83
N GLY A 533 28.01 -17.15 -54.88
CA GLY A 533 27.17 -18.24 -55.37
C GLY A 533 26.57 -19.17 -54.36
N VAL A 534 25.28 -19.03 -54.11
CA VAL A 534 24.23 -20.06 -54.19
C VAL A 534 22.89 -19.36 -53.96
N GLU A 535 21.94 -19.50 -54.87
CA GLU A 535 20.53 -19.10 -54.74
C GLU A 535 19.75 -20.08 -53.89
N PRO A 536 18.75 -19.59 -53.12
CA PRO A 536 17.60 -20.40 -52.70
C PRO A 536 16.27 -19.81 -53.24
N PRO A 537 15.18 -20.58 -53.23
CA PRO A 537 13.98 -20.31 -53.99
C PRO A 537 13.04 -19.30 -53.34
N ALA A 538 12.21 -18.72 -54.20
CA ALA A 538 11.24 -17.66 -53.93
C ALA A 538 10.14 -18.03 -52.91
N LEU A 539 9.89 -17.14 -51.98
CA LEU A 539 8.67 -17.08 -51.16
C LEU A 539 7.94 -15.75 -51.37
N VAL A 540 6.63 -15.86 -51.41
CA VAL A 540 5.61 -14.84 -51.72
C VAL A 540 5.60 -13.72 -50.68
N PRO A 541 5.40 -12.43 -51.02
CA PRO A 541 5.51 -11.33 -50.08
C PRO A 541 4.26 -11.20 -49.20
N ALA A 542 4.46 -11.20 -47.87
CA ALA A 542 3.51 -10.70 -46.91
C ALA A 542 3.64 -9.16 -46.77
N VAL A 543 2.53 -8.48 -46.89
CA VAL A 543 2.45 -7.02 -46.72
C VAL A 543 2.73 -6.67 -45.27
N ALA A 544 3.89 -6.08 -45.00
CA ALA A 544 4.22 -5.49 -43.72
C ALA A 544 3.72 -4.05 -43.69
N SER A 545 2.74 -3.80 -42.81
CA SER A 545 2.36 -2.44 -42.42
C SER A 545 3.45 -1.89 -41.51
N ALA A 546 4.14 -0.84 -41.95
CA ALA A 546 5.20 -0.18 -41.18
C ALA A 546 4.57 0.65 -40.06
N LEU A 547 4.91 0.32 -38.83
CA LEU A 547 4.69 1.17 -37.65
C LEU A 547 5.66 2.36 -37.70
N PRO A 548 5.23 3.58 -37.34
CA PRO A 548 6.13 4.72 -37.26
C PRO A 548 7.14 4.54 -36.11
N PRO A 549 8.34 5.11 -36.21
CA PRO A 549 9.34 5.04 -35.15
C PRO A 549 8.87 5.79 -33.89
N PRO A 550 9.27 5.34 -32.70
CA PRO A 550 8.90 6.00 -31.46
C PRO A 550 9.48 7.42 -31.40
N PRO A 551 8.78 8.38 -30.76
CA PRO A 551 9.27 9.74 -30.60
C PRO A 551 10.54 9.76 -29.73
N THR A 552 11.54 10.47 -30.18
CA THR A 552 12.80 10.75 -29.47
C THR A 552 12.46 11.60 -28.25
N LEU A 553 12.63 11.04 -27.07
CA LEU A 553 12.54 11.80 -25.81
C LEU A 553 13.66 12.82 -25.73
N ALA A 554 13.34 14.06 -25.41
CA ALA A 554 14.31 15.11 -25.14
C ALA A 554 15.17 14.71 -23.92
N PRO A 555 16.48 15.07 -23.89
CA PRO A 555 17.34 14.72 -22.77
C PRO A 555 16.84 15.39 -21.49
N ARG A 556 16.56 14.56 -20.47
CA ARG A 556 16.16 15.00 -19.14
C ARG A 556 17.33 15.74 -18.46
N VAL A 557 17.05 16.90 -17.91
CA VAL A 557 17.99 17.62 -17.06
C VAL A 557 17.95 16.96 -15.69
N HIS A 558 18.99 16.17 -15.37
CA HIS A 558 19.17 15.64 -14.02
C HIS A 558 19.61 16.76 -13.08
N LEU A 559 18.84 17.01 -12.04
CA LEU A 559 19.35 17.74 -10.88
C LEU A 559 20.42 16.88 -10.18
N PRO A 560 21.52 17.46 -9.71
CA PRO A 560 22.63 16.67 -9.17
C PRO A 560 22.22 15.97 -7.88
N ARG A 561 22.31 14.64 -7.88
CA ARG A 561 22.19 13.83 -6.66
C ARG A 561 23.31 14.21 -5.68
N ARG A 562 22.96 14.47 -4.42
CA ARG A 562 23.97 14.60 -3.36
C ARG A 562 24.66 13.25 -3.18
N SER A 563 25.98 13.22 -3.42
CA SER A 563 26.81 12.04 -3.22
C SER A 563 26.90 11.69 -1.72
N ILE A 564 26.55 10.44 -1.38
CA ILE A 564 26.80 9.84 -0.07
C ILE A 564 28.27 9.43 -0.01
N PRO A 565 29.04 9.77 1.03
CA PRO A 565 30.43 9.31 1.17
C PRO A 565 30.46 7.80 1.45
N GLU A 566 31.24 7.05 0.66
CA GLU A 566 31.59 5.65 0.92
C GLU A 566 32.28 5.52 2.29
N LYS A 567 31.68 4.74 3.19
CA LYS A 567 32.36 4.26 4.40
C LYS A 567 32.96 2.90 4.10
N THR A 568 34.28 2.83 4.20
CA THR A 568 35.11 1.62 4.19
C THR A 568 34.65 0.61 5.25
N GLU A 569 34.48 -0.62 4.82
CA GLU A 569 34.18 -1.78 5.66
C GLU A 569 35.34 -2.09 6.61
N ALA A 570 35.00 -2.29 7.88
CA ALA A 570 35.82 -3.07 8.81
C ALA A 570 35.06 -4.35 9.16
N ASN A 571 35.57 -5.48 8.68
CA ASN A 571 35.12 -6.83 8.99
C ASN A 571 35.38 -7.16 10.46
N GLU A 572 34.33 -7.55 11.19
CA GLU A 572 34.46 -8.53 12.29
C GLU A 572 33.22 -9.44 12.31
N PRO A 573 33.39 -10.75 12.53
CA PRO A 573 32.32 -11.70 12.51
C PRO A 573 31.64 -11.79 13.88
N VAL A 574 30.33 -11.59 13.95
CA VAL A 574 29.54 -11.98 15.12
C VAL A 574 28.83 -13.29 14.81
N VAL A 575 29.15 -14.28 15.59
CA VAL A 575 28.56 -15.62 15.70
C VAL A 575 27.24 -15.49 16.48
N TRP A 576 26.24 -16.20 16.01
CA TRP A 576 24.85 -16.46 16.45
C TRP A 576 23.77 -15.51 15.99
#